data_b1b65b750fd7e4a542dc2bba5f825e8f
#
_entry.id   b1b65b750fd7e4a542dc2bba5f825e8f
#
_cell.length_a   1.000
_cell.length_b   1.000
_cell.length_c   1.000
_cell.angle_alpha   90.00
_cell.angle_beta   90.00
_cell.angle_gamma   90.00
#
_symmetry.space_group_name_H-M   'P 1'
#
loop_
_entity.id
_entity.type
_entity.pdbx_description
1 polymer ?
#
loop_
_entity_poly.entity_id
_entity_poly.type
_entity_poly.pdbx_seq_one_letter_code
_entity_poly.pdbx_strand_id
1 'polypeptide(L)'
;MREIVVNDTNILIDMHTAGLLEYIQKSSVRFHTVDFVIDELHRSPYRRPLIDELIQNGVLYVAETSPDEMSEIISLHSGYSNNTNLSFVDCTVMHYAKKHNYRLRTGDKKLRNHAIDEGVIVSGLLWTVDLFVNEGIAPPDEIIPKLQFLLGVNSRLPKKLIEEKIQQLTEMRHSI
;
A
#
# COMPACT_ATOMS: atom_id res chain seq x y z
N MET A 1 -3.97 -11.86 -17.32
CA MET A 1 -3.00 -11.95 -16.19
C MET A 1 -3.56 -11.06 -15.07
N ARG A 2 -3.56 -11.50 -13.81
CA ARG A 2 -4.03 -10.64 -12.69
C ARG A 2 -3.06 -9.49 -12.48
N GLU A 3 -3.57 -8.27 -12.27
CA GLU A 3 -2.74 -7.12 -11.88
C GLU A 3 -2.03 -7.44 -10.56
N ILE A 4 -0.76 -7.02 -10.44
CA ILE A 4 0.04 -7.15 -9.23
C ILE A 4 0.32 -5.75 -8.69
N VAL A 5 0.10 -5.56 -7.40
CA VAL A 5 0.39 -4.30 -6.71
C VAL A 5 1.39 -4.54 -5.59
N VAL A 6 2.37 -3.65 -5.48
CA VAL A 6 3.40 -3.70 -4.45
C VAL A 6 3.05 -2.71 -3.35
N ASN A 7 3.00 -3.17 -2.12
CA ASN A 7 2.57 -2.38 -0.98
C ASN A 7 3.76 -1.95 -0.14
N ASP A 8 3.84 -0.65 0.10
CA ASP A 8 4.71 -0.01 1.07
C ASP A 8 4.21 -0.24 2.51
N THR A 9 5.08 -0.11 3.49
CA THR A 9 4.80 -0.25 4.93
C THR A 9 3.60 0.59 5.37
N ASN A 10 3.54 1.86 4.99
CA ASN A 10 2.48 2.77 5.41
C ASN A 10 1.10 2.33 4.91
N ILE A 11 1.01 1.85 3.66
CA ILE A 11 -0.26 1.35 3.10
C ILE A 11 -0.75 0.10 3.85
N LEU A 12 0.15 -0.83 4.19
CA LEU A 12 -0.22 -2.02 4.95
C LEU A 12 -0.70 -1.64 6.37
N ILE A 13 -0.05 -0.67 7.00
CA ILE A 13 -0.47 -0.14 8.30
C ILE A 13 -1.86 0.51 8.20
N ASP A 14 -2.08 1.37 7.23
CA ASP A 14 -3.35 2.09 7.06
C ASP A 14 -4.49 1.11 6.74
N MET A 15 -4.25 0.14 5.86
CA MET A 15 -5.23 -0.91 5.54
C MET A 15 -5.55 -1.80 6.76
N HIS A 16 -4.53 -2.15 7.55
CA HIS A 16 -4.74 -2.90 8.79
C HIS A 16 -5.59 -2.09 9.78
N THR A 17 -5.21 -0.82 10.00
CA THR A 17 -5.88 0.07 10.94
C THR A 17 -7.34 0.32 10.56
N ALA A 18 -7.61 0.46 9.25
CA ALA A 18 -8.96 0.63 8.74
C ALA A 18 -9.76 -0.68 8.64
N GLY A 19 -9.18 -1.85 8.92
CA GLY A 19 -9.83 -3.14 8.71
C GLY A 19 -10.10 -3.44 7.23
N LEU A 20 -9.25 -2.95 6.32
CA LEU A 20 -9.38 -3.18 4.88
C LEU A 20 -8.58 -4.40 4.39
N LEU A 21 -7.63 -4.91 5.19
CA LEU A 21 -6.82 -6.08 4.81
C LEU A 21 -7.65 -7.36 4.67
N GLU A 22 -8.76 -7.48 5.37
CA GLU A 22 -9.65 -8.64 5.28
C GLU A 22 -10.26 -8.86 3.89
N TYR A 23 -10.31 -7.80 3.07
CA TYR A 23 -10.90 -7.85 1.74
C TYR A 23 -9.93 -8.28 0.63
N ILE A 24 -8.61 -8.20 0.85
CA ILE A 24 -7.62 -8.44 -0.22
C ILE A 24 -7.70 -9.85 -0.80
N GLN A 25 -8.08 -10.85 0.00
CA GLN A 25 -8.22 -12.23 -0.46
C GLN A 25 -9.35 -12.42 -1.49
N LYS A 26 -10.34 -11.51 -1.51
CA LYS A 26 -11.48 -11.55 -2.44
C LYS A 26 -11.20 -10.80 -3.73
N SER A 27 -10.12 -10.01 -3.78
CA SER A 27 -9.79 -9.14 -4.91
C SER A 27 -9.26 -9.93 -6.12
N SER A 28 -9.56 -9.40 -7.30
CA SER A 28 -8.95 -9.88 -8.55
C SER A 28 -7.46 -9.54 -8.66
N VAL A 29 -6.98 -8.58 -7.86
CA VAL A 29 -5.60 -8.10 -7.82
C VAL A 29 -4.77 -8.95 -6.84
N ARG A 30 -3.49 -9.18 -7.16
CA ARG A 30 -2.53 -9.81 -6.26
C ARG A 30 -1.75 -8.76 -5.48
N PHE A 31 -1.71 -8.94 -4.16
CA PHE A 31 -1.01 -8.04 -3.25
C PHE A 31 0.37 -8.60 -2.93
N HIS A 32 1.40 -7.84 -3.29
CA HIS A 32 2.80 -8.13 -3.01
C HIS A 32 3.38 -7.10 -2.04
N THR A 33 4.44 -7.48 -1.38
CA THR A 33 5.36 -6.59 -0.66
C THR A 33 6.77 -7.18 -0.73
N VAL A 34 7.74 -6.59 -0.05
CA VAL A 34 9.11 -7.07 0.01
C VAL A 34 9.50 -7.42 1.45
N ASP A 35 10.51 -8.25 1.61
CA ASP A 35 11.03 -8.72 2.90
C ASP A 35 11.38 -7.56 3.86
N PHE A 36 12.02 -6.51 3.38
CA PHE A 36 12.36 -5.32 4.18
C PHE A 36 11.15 -4.58 4.75
N VAL A 37 10.03 -4.58 4.06
CA VAL A 37 8.76 -4.03 4.58
C VAL A 37 8.25 -4.88 5.74
N ILE A 38 8.32 -6.20 5.62
CA ILE A 38 7.91 -7.11 6.70
C ILE A 38 8.82 -6.97 7.91
N ASP A 39 10.13 -6.85 7.70
CA ASP A 39 11.09 -6.59 8.78
C ASP A 39 10.79 -5.28 9.50
N GLU A 40 10.46 -4.22 8.77
CA GLU A 40 10.07 -2.93 9.36
C GLU A 40 8.78 -3.06 10.18
N LEU A 41 7.77 -3.76 9.66
CA LEU A 41 6.52 -4.03 10.37
C LEU A 41 6.74 -4.84 11.65
N HIS A 42 7.64 -5.81 11.63
CA HIS A 42 7.96 -6.65 12.81
C HIS A 42 8.74 -5.88 13.88
N ARG A 43 9.54 -4.88 13.51
CA ARG A 43 10.24 -3.99 14.46
C ARG A 43 9.30 -3.00 15.14
N SER A 44 8.11 -2.78 14.58
CA SER A 44 7.09 -1.92 15.20
C SER A 44 6.61 -2.54 16.52
N PRO A 45 6.41 -1.73 17.59
CA PRO A 45 5.91 -2.21 18.88
C PRO A 45 4.48 -2.79 18.78
N TYR A 46 3.79 -2.54 17.70
CA TYR A 46 2.43 -3.03 17.46
C TYR A 46 2.47 -4.18 16.44
N ARG A 47 2.59 -5.40 16.96
CA ARG A 47 2.48 -6.60 16.14
C ARG A 47 1.14 -6.65 15.40
N ARG A 48 1.17 -7.11 14.15
CA ARG A 48 -0.01 -7.21 13.28
C ARG A 48 -0.25 -8.65 12.84
N PRO A 49 -0.83 -9.50 13.70
CA PRO A 49 -1.00 -10.94 13.43
C PRO A 49 -1.74 -11.22 12.12
N LEU A 50 -2.68 -10.34 11.73
CA LEU A 50 -3.42 -10.49 10.47
C LEU A 50 -2.49 -10.43 9.25
N ILE A 51 -1.43 -9.60 9.27
CA ILE A 51 -0.46 -9.55 8.16
C ILE A 51 0.29 -10.87 8.07
N ASP A 52 0.76 -11.39 9.21
CA ASP A 52 1.44 -12.69 9.27
C ASP A 52 0.54 -13.81 8.75
N GLU A 53 -0.74 -13.80 9.13
CA GLU A 53 -1.75 -14.74 8.65
C GLU A 53 -1.96 -14.66 7.13
N LEU A 54 -2.07 -13.45 6.58
CA LEU A 54 -2.22 -13.25 5.13
C LEU A 54 -1.01 -13.74 4.34
N ILE A 55 0.21 -13.61 4.91
CA ILE A 55 1.43 -14.16 4.33
C ILE A 55 1.40 -15.69 4.36
N GLN A 56 1.10 -16.28 5.50
CA GLN A 56 1.03 -17.74 5.67
C GLN A 56 0.01 -18.39 4.75
N ASN A 57 -1.11 -17.71 4.51
CA ASN A 57 -2.19 -18.18 3.63
C ASN A 57 -1.92 -17.87 2.14
N GLY A 58 -0.78 -17.25 1.80
CA GLY A 58 -0.41 -16.91 0.42
C GLY A 58 -1.26 -15.81 -0.22
N VAL A 59 -1.98 -15.02 0.60
CA VAL A 59 -2.81 -13.89 0.15
C VAL A 59 -1.97 -12.64 -0.06
N LEU A 60 -1.01 -12.39 0.83
CA LEU A 60 0.02 -11.36 0.68
C LEU A 60 1.35 -12.05 0.36
N TYR A 61 1.84 -11.83 -0.86
CA TYR A 61 3.12 -12.38 -1.30
C TYR A 61 4.26 -11.47 -0.84
N VAL A 62 5.30 -12.08 -0.27
CA VAL A 62 6.53 -11.39 0.13
C VAL A 62 7.65 -11.77 -0.83
N ALA A 63 8.16 -10.80 -1.58
CA ALA A 63 9.32 -10.99 -2.42
C ALA A 63 10.60 -10.90 -1.59
N GLU A 64 11.46 -11.91 -1.71
CA GLU A 64 12.78 -11.91 -1.10
C GLU A 64 13.76 -11.12 -1.98
N THR A 65 14.55 -10.26 -1.35
CA THR A 65 15.58 -9.47 -2.04
C THR A 65 16.82 -10.31 -2.26
N SER A 66 17.15 -10.59 -3.50
CA SER A 66 18.37 -11.35 -3.85
C SER A 66 19.65 -10.53 -3.61
N PRO A 67 20.83 -11.18 -3.50
CA PRO A 67 22.12 -10.48 -3.36
C PRO A 67 22.44 -9.51 -4.51
N ASP A 68 22.04 -9.84 -5.74
CA ASP A 68 22.24 -8.97 -6.90
C ASP A 68 21.36 -7.72 -6.80
N GLU A 69 20.07 -7.89 -6.45
CA GLU A 69 19.14 -6.79 -6.20
C GLU A 69 19.60 -5.91 -5.05
N MET A 70 20.16 -6.51 -4.00
CA MET A 70 20.73 -5.76 -2.87
C MET A 70 21.79 -4.75 -3.33
N SER A 71 22.69 -5.17 -4.23
CA SER A 71 23.74 -4.29 -4.78
C SER A 71 23.14 -3.13 -5.58
N GLU A 72 22.11 -3.40 -6.38
CA GLU A 72 21.39 -2.37 -7.15
C GLU A 72 20.67 -1.38 -6.20
N ILE A 73 20.00 -1.89 -5.16
CA ILE A 73 19.26 -1.07 -4.18
C ILE A 73 20.22 -0.20 -3.35
N ILE A 74 21.38 -0.73 -2.94
CA ILE A 74 22.41 0.05 -2.23
C ILE A 74 22.89 1.21 -3.11
N SER A 75 23.14 0.97 -4.39
CA SER A 75 23.55 2.00 -5.34
C SER A 75 22.45 3.05 -5.51
N LEU A 76 21.20 2.63 -5.64
CA LEU A 76 20.03 3.51 -5.74
C LEU A 76 19.88 4.37 -4.48
N HIS A 77 19.90 3.76 -3.31
CA HIS A 77 19.81 4.47 -2.02
C HIS A 77 20.94 5.48 -1.82
N SER A 78 22.17 5.10 -2.19
CA SER A 78 23.34 6.00 -2.09
C SER A 78 23.19 7.20 -3.01
N GLY A 79 22.58 7.05 -4.19
CA GLY A 79 22.27 8.16 -5.10
C GLY A 79 21.22 9.11 -4.54
N TYR A 80 20.27 8.61 -3.78
CA TYR A 80 19.18 9.40 -3.20
C TYR A 80 19.50 9.95 -1.80
N SER A 81 20.35 9.29 -1.00
CA SER A 81 20.61 9.66 0.41
C SER A 81 21.10 11.09 0.59
N ASN A 82 21.78 11.66 -0.39
CA ASN A 82 22.33 13.02 -0.31
C ASN A 82 21.31 14.14 -0.55
N ASN A 83 20.17 13.86 -1.20
CA ASN A 83 19.25 14.90 -1.65
C ASN A 83 17.76 14.66 -1.31
N THR A 84 17.33 13.45 -0.94
CA THR A 84 15.91 13.10 -0.95
C THR A 84 15.38 12.48 0.32
N ASN A 85 16.24 11.97 1.20
CA ASN A 85 15.85 11.27 2.44
C ASN A 85 14.87 10.09 2.20
N LEU A 86 14.98 9.37 1.07
CA LEU A 86 14.32 8.08 0.91
C LEU A 86 14.99 7.06 1.83
N SER A 87 14.19 6.27 2.54
CA SER A 87 14.71 5.16 3.34
C SER A 87 15.19 4.03 2.44
N PHE A 88 16.01 3.14 3.01
CA PHE A 88 16.41 1.93 2.29
C PHE A 88 15.20 1.06 1.92
N VAL A 89 14.21 0.97 2.81
CA VAL A 89 12.95 0.24 2.57
C VAL A 89 12.18 0.85 1.39
N ASP A 90 12.09 2.19 1.31
CA ASP A 90 11.46 2.88 0.17
C ASP A 90 12.15 2.52 -1.15
N CYS A 91 13.49 2.50 -1.17
CA CYS A 91 14.26 2.12 -2.34
C CYS A 91 14.01 0.66 -2.74
N THR A 92 13.90 -0.25 -1.78
CA THR A 92 13.62 -1.68 -2.04
C THR A 92 12.26 -1.88 -2.67
N VAL A 93 11.22 -1.26 -2.11
CA VAL A 93 9.84 -1.34 -2.63
C VAL A 93 9.75 -0.75 -4.03
N MET A 94 10.37 0.41 -4.25
CA MET A 94 10.38 1.09 -5.55
C MET A 94 11.16 0.28 -6.59
N HIS A 95 12.32 -0.27 -6.24
CA HIS A 95 13.12 -1.12 -7.11
C HIS A 95 12.32 -2.35 -7.58
N TYR A 96 11.68 -3.06 -6.64
CA TYR A 96 10.87 -4.23 -6.96
C TYR A 96 9.70 -3.89 -7.90
N ALA A 97 8.97 -2.80 -7.61
CA ALA A 97 7.88 -2.34 -8.45
C ALA A 97 8.35 -1.98 -9.87
N LYS A 98 9.45 -1.23 -9.98
CA LYS A 98 10.05 -0.81 -11.26
C LYS A 98 10.52 -2.01 -12.08
N LYS A 99 11.30 -2.91 -11.47
CA LYS A 99 11.88 -4.08 -12.13
C LYS A 99 10.84 -4.98 -12.78
N HIS A 100 9.69 -5.13 -12.13
CA HIS A 100 8.61 -6.00 -12.60
C HIS A 100 7.48 -5.26 -13.31
N ASN A 101 7.57 -3.94 -13.47
CA ASN A 101 6.52 -3.09 -14.01
C ASN A 101 5.19 -3.25 -13.26
N TYR A 102 5.26 -3.33 -11.93
CA TYR A 102 4.11 -3.42 -11.04
C TYR A 102 3.71 -2.04 -10.53
N ARG A 103 2.43 -1.88 -10.18
CA ARG A 103 1.93 -0.67 -9.51
C ARG A 103 2.45 -0.61 -8.08
N LEU A 104 3.09 0.49 -7.71
CA LEU A 104 3.48 0.78 -6.33
C LEU A 104 2.32 1.45 -5.59
N ARG A 105 2.05 0.99 -4.38
CA ARG A 105 1.06 1.59 -3.49
C ARG A 105 1.75 2.19 -2.28
N THR A 106 1.65 3.51 -2.15
CA THR A 106 2.25 4.25 -1.05
C THR A 106 1.43 5.46 -0.64
N GLY A 107 1.41 5.75 0.67
CA GLY A 107 0.92 6.99 1.26
C GLY A 107 2.01 8.04 1.44
N ASP A 108 3.30 7.67 1.28
CA ASP A 108 4.41 8.60 1.44
C ASP A 108 4.58 9.47 0.18
N LYS A 109 4.58 10.80 0.39
CA LYS A 109 4.69 11.77 -0.71
C LYS A 109 6.06 11.73 -1.37
N LYS A 110 7.14 11.50 -0.61
CA LYS A 110 8.50 11.48 -1.16
C LYS A 110 8.68 10.25 -2.03
N LEU A 111 8.37 9.08 -1.50
CA LEU A 111 8.42 7.83 -2.27
C LEU A 111 7.54 7.91 -3.53
N ARG A 112 6.33 8.47 -3.42
CA ARG A 112 5.43 8.69 -4.55
C ARG A 112 6.09 9.50 -5.66
N ASN A 113 6.65 10.67 -5.33
CA ASN A 113 7.25 11.56 -6.32
C ASN A 113 8.43 10.87 -7.02
N HIS A 114 9.35 10.27 -6.26
CA HIS A 114 10.49 9.57 -6.83
C HIS A 114 10.09 8.38 -7.70
N ALA A 115 9.11 7.61 -7.26
CA ALA A 115 8.61 6.47 -8.04
C ALA A 115 7.99 6.94 -9.37
N ILE A 116 7.26 8.05 -9.38
CA ILE A 116 6.70 8.64 -10.60
C ILE A 116 7.83 9.12 -11.53
N ASP A 117 8.85 9.82 -11.00
CA ASP A 117 10.01 10.28 -11.77
C ASP A 117 10.79 9.10 -12.39
N GLU A 118 10.79 7.94 -11.72
CA GLU A 118 11.36 6.69 -12.20
C GLU A 118 10.43 5.88 -13.14
N GLY A 119 9.27 6.43 -13.50
CA GLY A 119 8.31 5.82 -14.41
C GLY A 119 7.44 4.72 -13.81
N VAL A 120 7.40 4.61 -12.48
CA VAL A 120 6.55 3.63 -11.79
C VAL A 120 5.12 4.15 -11.66
N ILE A 121 4.14 3.32 -11.96
CA ILE A 121 2.72 3.65 -11.73
C ILE A 121 2.45 3.61 -10.23
N VAL A 122 1.96 4.73 -9.67
CA VAL A 122 1.73 4.86 -8.23
C VAL A 122 0.27 5.09 -7.90
N SER A 123 -0.19 4.47 -6.82
CA SER A 123 -1.52 4.68 -6.24
C SER A 123 -1.44 4.77 -4.71
N GLY A 124 -2.52 5.22 -4.09
CA GLY A 124 -2.66 5.30 -2.63
C GLY A 124 -3.79 4.43 -2.11
N LEU A 125 -4.17 4.67 -0.86
CA LEU A 125 -5.22 3.93 -0.17
C LEU A 125 -6.58 4.00 -0.91
N LEU A 126 -6.95 5.17 -1.41
CA LEU A 126 -8.25 5.38 -2.05
C LEU A 126 -8.44 4.56 -3.33
N TRP A 127 -7.36 4.26 -4.05
CA TRP A 127 -7.40 3.32 -5.18
C TRP A 127 -7.89 1.93 -4.74
N THR A 128 -7.50 1.48 -3.54
CA THR A 128 -7.97 0.18 -3.00
C THR A 128 -9.44 0.24 -2.63
N VAL A 129 -9.88 1.36 -2.09
CA VAL A 129 -11.29 1.59 -1.80
C VAL A 129 -12.11 1.47 -3.08
N ASP A 130 -11.68 2.14 -4.15
CA ASP A 130 -12.34 2.07 -5.45
C ASP A 130 -12.35 0.64 -6.00
N LEU A 131 -11.23 -0.07 -5.90
CA LEU A 131 -11.13 -1.47 -6.30
C LEU A 131 -12.17 -2.33 -5.58
N PHE A 132 -12.25 -2.25 -4.26
CA PHE A 132 -13.16 -3.08 -3.48
C PHE A 132 -14.64 -2.78 -3.74
N VAL A 133 -14.98 -1.51 -3.92
CA VAL A 133 -16.34 -1.10 -4.24
C VAL A 133 -16.71 -1.52 -5.68
N ASN A 134 -15.84 -1.28 -6.65
CA ASN A 134 -16.08 -1.61 -8.05
C ASN A 134 -16.16 -3.13 -8.30
N GLU A 135 -15.41 -3.93 -7.55
CA GLU A 135 -15.47 -5.40 -7.61
C GLU A 135 -16.63 -5.98 -6.76
N GLY A 136 -17.40 -5.15 -6.07
CA GLY A 136 -18.49 -5.61 -5.20
C GLY A 136 -18.00 -6.41 -3.97
N ILE A 137 -16.73 -6.23 -3.58
CA ILE A 137 -16.12 -6.94 -2.45
C ILE A 137 -16.60 -6.37 -1.12
N ALA A 138 -16.70 -5.04 -1.07
CA ALA A 138 -17.18 -4.30 0.10
C ALA A 138 -18.11 -3.16 -0.36
N PRO A 139 -19.36 -3.14 0.13
CA PRO A 139 -20.29 -2.07 -0.22
C PRO A 139 -19.90 -0.74 0.45
N PRO A 140 -20.36 0.41 -0.09
CA PRO A 140 -20.10 1.72 0.50
C PRO A 140 -20.38 1.81 2.00
N ASP A 141 -21.45 1.15 2.47
CA ASP A 141 -21.86 1.13 3.88
C ASP A 141 -20.83 0.52 4.82
N GLU A 142 -20.04 -0.42 4.34
CA GLU A 142 -18.94 -1.02 5.10
C GLU A 142 -17.65 -0.18 5.03
N ILE A 143 -17.42 0.49 3.91
CA ILE A 143 -16.19 1.27 3.68
C ILE A 143 -16.24 2.64 4.37
N ILE A 144 -17.38 3.34 4.34
CA ILE A 144 -17.51 4.69 4.91
C ILE A 144 -17.07 4.75 6.38
N PRO A 145 -17.59 3.92 7.30
CA PRO A 145 -17.16 3.95 8.70
C PRO A 145 -15.67 3.61 8.89
N LYS A 146 -15.10 2.76 8.06
CA LYS A 146 -13.66 2.42 8.08
C LYS A 146 -12.79 3.63 7.71
N LEU A 147 -13.17 4.39 6.69
CA LEU A 147 -12.48 5.63 6.31
C LEU A 147 -12.64 6.73 7.36
N GLN A 148 -13.82 6.88 7.96
CA GLN A 148 -14.06 7.82 9.04
C GLN A 148 -13.20 7.51 10.27
N PHE A 149 -13.13 6.24 10.66
CA PHE A 149 -12.26 5.79 11.74
C PHE A 149 -10.78 6.11 11.44
N LEU A 150 -10.31 5.78 10.25
CA LEU A 150 -8.93 6.02 9.85
C LEU A 150 -8.56 7.50 9.88
N LEU A 151 -9.46 8.40 9.46
CA LEU A 151 -9.28 9.86 9.59
C LEU A 151 -9.12 10.32 11.03
N GLY A 152 -9.82 9.67 11.96
CA GLY A 152 -9.76 10.01 13.37
C GLY A 152 -8.43 9.62 14.04
N VAL A 153 -7.75 8.59 13.52
CA VAL A 153 -6.55 8.03 14.16
C VAL A 153 -5.25 8.33 13.42
N ASN A 154 -5.30 8.76 12.15
CA ASN A 154 -4.10 9.02 11.35
C ASN A 154 -4.12 10.43 10.75
N SER A 155 -3.42 11.36 11.41
CA SER A 155 -3.32 12.77 10.99
C SER A 155 -2.47 13.00 9.72
N ARG A 156 -1.71 12.00 9.25
CA ARG A 156 -0.85 12.10 8.05
C ARG A 156 -1.61 11.89 6.75
N LEU A 157 -2.83 11.39 6.83
CA LEU A 157 -3.65 11.13 5.66
C LEU A 157 -4.12 12.41 4.98
N PRO A 158 -4.32 12.39 3.66
CA PRO A 158 -4.85 13.54 2.93
C PRO A 158 -6.35 13.69 3.23
N LYS A 159 -6.65 14.34 4.35
CA LYS A 159 -8.00 14.48 4.94
C LYS A 159 -9.05 14.87 3.90
N LYS A 160 -8.78 15.91 3.12
CA LYS A 160 -9.71 16.40 2.09
C LYS A 160 -10.09 15.32 1.07
N LEU A 161 -9.10 14.57 0.57
CA LEU A 161 -9.36 13.52 -0.42
C LEU A 161 -10.19 12.36 0.16
N ILE A 162 -9.97 12.04 1.43
CA ILE A 162 -10.75 10.97 2.08
C ILE A 162 -12.18 11.45 2.36
N GLU A 163 -12.36 12.70 2.79
CA GLU A 163 -13.70 13.30 2.97
C GLU A 163 -14.47 13.35 1.64
N GLU A 164 -13.83 13.76 0.55
CA GLU A 164 -14.41 13.72 -0.79
C GLU A 164 -14.82 12.30 -1.21
N LYS A 165 -13.97 11.31 -0.90
CA LYS A 165 -14.28 9.90 -1.17
C LYS A 165 -15.48 9.41 -0.36
N ILE A 166 -15.56 9.75 0.91
CA ILE A 166 -16.70 9.42 1.77
C ILE A 166 -17.99 10.03 1.19
N GLN A 167 -17.93 11.28 0.74
CA GLN A 167 -19.08 11.93 0.09
C GLN A 167 -19.52 11.18 -1.18
N GLN A 168 -18.57 10.86 -2.07
CA GLN A 168 -18.86 10.08 -3.29
C GLN A 168 -19.54 8.74 -2.97
N LEU A 169 -19.00 8.00 -1.98
CA LEU A 169 -19.57 6.72 -1.57
C LEU A 169 -20.99 6.88 -0.96
N THR A 170 -21.23 7.97 -0.25
CA THR A 170 -22.56 8.28 0.31
C THR A 170 -23.57 8.57 -0.78
N GLU A 171 -23.18 9.30 -1.82
CA GLU A 171 -24.03 9.59 -2.99
C GLU A 171 -24.37 8.31 -3.78
N MET A 172 -23.36 7.41 -3.99
CA MET A 172 -23.58 6.11 -4.64
C MET A 172 -24.62 5.26 -3.90
N ARG A 173 -24.60 5.28 -2.57
CA ARG A 173 -25.56 4.55 -1.73
C ARG A 173 -27.02 4.98 -1.93
N HIS A 174 -27.26 6.26 -2.25
CA HIS A 174 -28.62 6.81 -2.45
C HIS A 174 -29.13 6.61 -3.89
N SER A 175 -28.28 6.08 -4.78
CA SER A 175 -28.59 5.87 -6.20
C SER A 175 -28.96 4.42 -6.54
N ILE A 176 -28.97 3.53 -5.56
CA ILE A 176 -29.37 2.13 -5.65
C ILE A 176 -30.72 1.95 -4.95
#